data_a8134cea9f61ca4dfe315f22629b2084
#
_entry.id   a8134cea9f61ca4dfe315f22629b2084
#
_cell.length_a   1.000
_cell.length_b   1.000
_cell.length_c   1.000
_cell.angle_alpha   90.00
_cell.angle_beta   90.00
_cell.angle_gamma   90.00
#
_symmetry.space_group_name_H-M   'P 1'
#
loop_
_entity.id
_entity.type
_entity.pdbx_description
1 polymer ?
#
loop_
_entity_poly.entity_id
_entity_poly.type
_entity_poly.pdbx_seq_one_letter_code
_entity_poly.pdbx_strand_id
1 'polypeptide(L)'
;MVESIARVRNIRVTPQKARRVVDLIRGRQATEVVAILKHQPQAVSEPLAKIVSSAIANAQVIADRDGTFVDENDLYITKAFVYEGLTLKRFRPRAQGRAFRINKRTSHITVVVATPDVAAASANTAKKVSK
;
A
#
# COMPACT_ATOMS: atom_id res chain seq x y z
N MET A 1 16.83 8.51 -11.58
CA MET A 1 16.51 8.05 -10.22
C MET A 1 15.18 8.68 -9.79
N VAL A 2 14.13 7.90 -9.75
CA VAL A 2 12.77 8.40 -9.47
C VAL A 2 12.16 7.57 -8.33
N GLU A 3 11.61 8.25 -7.35
CA GLU A 3 10.85 7.65 -6.25
C GLU A 3 9.55 8.42 -6.10
N SER A 4 8.44 7.70 -5.97
CA SER A 4 7.13 8.30 -5.78
C SER A 4 6.38 7.63 -4.64
N ILE A 5 5.48 8.39 -4.03
CA ILE A 5 4.68 7.93 -2.90
C ILE A 5 3.21 8.11 -3.23
N ALA A 6 2.40 7.11 -2.93
CA ALA A 6 0.95 7.23 -2.92
C ALA A 6 0.41 6.80 -1.56
N ARG A 7 -0.52 7.57 -1.03
CA ARG A 7 -1.12 7.33 0.28
C ARG A 7 -2.63 7.40 0.19
N VAL A 8 -3.28 6.55 0.95
CA VAL A 8 -4.71 6.65 1.18
C VAL A 8 -4.98 6.61 2.68
N ARG A 9 -5.92 7.41 3.12
CA ARG A 9 -6.29 7.51 4.53
C ARG A 9 -7.73 7.07 4.74
N ASN A 10 -8.01 6.52 5.91
CA ASN A 10 -9.37 6.19 6.37
C ASN A 10 -10.10 5.21 5.44
N ILE A 11 -9.38 4.22 4.91
CA ILE A 11 -10.02 3.09 4.23
C ILE A 11 -10.70 2.20 5.27
N ARG A 12 -11.93 1.80 4.99
CA ARG A 12 -12.71 0.92 5.87
C ARG A 12 -12.30 -0.55 5.75
N VAL A 13 -11.07 -0.81 6.14
CA VAL A 13 -10.49 -2.15 6.21
C VAL A 13 -9.69 -2.25 7.50
N THR A 14 -9.71 -3.38 8.15
CA THR A 14 -8.87 -3.58 9.33
C THR A 14 -7.40 -3.62 8.92
N PRO A 15 -6.48 -3.01 9.67
CA PRO A 15 -5.05 -3.02 9.33
C PRO A 15 -4.48 -4.43 9.16
N GLN A 16 -4.92 -5.38 9.98
CA GLN A 16 -4.48 -6.76 9.93
C GLN A 16 -4.81 -7.44 8.59
N LYS A 17 -6.02 -7.24 8.07
CA LYS A 17 -6.44 -7.78 6.78
C LYS A 17 -5.72 -7.10 5.62
N ALA A 18 -5.51 -5.78 5.72
CA ALA A 18 -4.78 -5.03 4.72
C ALA A 18 -3.30 -5.46 4.64
N ARG A 19 -2.66 -5.71 5.78
CA ARG A 19 -1.27 -6.16 5.83
C ARG A 19 -1.03 -7.49 5.13
N ARG A 20 -1.98 -8.39 5.14
CA ARG A 20 -1.88 -9.67 4.41
C ARG A 20 -1.61 -9.46 2.93
N VAL A 21 -2.34 -8.54 2.32
CA VAL A 21 -2.21 -8.25 0.88
C VAL A 21 -0.99 -7.38 0.62
N VAL A 22 -0.73 -6.41 1.47
CA VAL A 22 0.43 -5.50 1.34
C VAL A 22 1.75 -6.26 1.44
N ASP A 23 1.85 -7.28 2.28
CA ASP A 23 3.06 -8.10 2.41
C ASP A 23 3.35 -8.90 1.13
N LEU A 24 2.32 -9.27 0.35
CA LEU A 24 2.48 -9.98 -0.91
C LEU A 24 3.07 -9.11 -2.02
N ILE A 25 2.84 -7.82 -1.99
CA ILE A 25 3.23 -6.92 -3.07
C ILE A 25 4.60 -6.28 -2.88
N ARG A 26 5.13 -6.33 -1.67
CA ARG A 26 6.40 -5.68 -1.34
C ARG A 26 7.56 -6.31 -2.10
N GLY A 27 8.37 -5.46 -2.76
CA GLY A 27 9.53 -5.89 -3.52
C GLY A 27 9.24 -6.38 -4.94
N ARG A 28 8.00 -6.33 -5.39
CA ARG A 28 7.60 -6.76 -6.74
C ARG A 28 7.52 -5.59 -7.72
N GLN A 29 7.55 -5.91 -8.99
CA GLN A 29 7.35 -4.95 -10.07
C GLN A 29 5.93 -4.35 -10.01
N ALA A 30 5.83 -3.04 -10.15
CA ALA A 30 4.56 -2.33 -9.94
C ALA A 30 3.46 -2.74 -10.92
N THR A 31 3.79 -2.93 -12.18
CA THR A 31 2.82 -3.37 -13.21
C THR A 31 2.32 -4.80 -12.95
N GLU A 32 3.21 -5.69 -12.54
CA GLU A 32 2.85 -7.06 -12.15
C GLU A 32 1.92 -7.06 -10.94
N VAL A 33 2.18 -6.21 -9.96
CA VAL A 33 1.35 -6.07 -8.76
C VAL A 33 -0.07 -5.64 -9.10
N VAL A 34 -0.24 -4.69 -10.01
CA VAL A 34 -1.58 -4.27 -10.45
C VAL A 34 -2.36 -5.44 -11.04
N ALA A 35 -1.72 -6.26 -11.86
CA ALA A 35 -2.33 -7.46 -12.42
C ALA A 35 -2.69 -8.48 -11.34
N ILE A 36 -1.79 -8.75 -10.40
CA ILE A 36 -2.02 -9.67 -9.28
C ILE A 36 -3.21 -9.21 -8.43
N LEU A 37 -3.26 -7.92 -8.08
CA LEU A 37 -4.32 -7.38 -7.22
C LEU A 37 -5.70 -7.44 -7.86
N LYS A 38 -5.80 -7.35 -9.18
CA LYS A 38 -7.08 -7.49 -9.88
C LYS A 38 -7.70 -8.88 -9.71
N HIS A 39 -6.90 -9.89 -9.45
CA HIS A 39 -7.33 -11.29 -9.32
C HIS A 39 -7.42 -11.76 -7.86
N GLN A 40 -7.03 -10.94 -6.91
CA GLN A 40 -7.10 -11.31 -5.50
C GLN A 40 -8.53 -11.20 -4.96
N PRO A 41 -8.99 -12.18 -4.15
CA PRO A 41 -10.35 -12.17 -3.60
C PRO A 41 -10.57 -11.20 -2.45
N GLN A 42 -9.50 -10.66 -1.84
CA GLN A 42 -9.61 -9.77 -0.69
C GLN A 42 -10.21 -8.42 -1.08
N ALA A 43 -11.09 -7.88 -0.23
CA ALA A 43 -11.76 -6.61 -0.48
C ALA A 43 -10.79 -5.41 -0.57
N VAL A 44 -9.66 -5.48 0.13
CA VAL A 44 -8.63 -4.43 0.12
C VAL A 44 -7.85 -4.37 -1.21
N SER A 45 -7.91 -5.41 -2.02
CA SER A 45 -7.14 -5.50 -3.26
C SER A 45 -7.53 -4.44 -4.29
N GLU A 46 -8.80 -4.12 -4.40
CA GLU A 46 -9.27 -3.09 -5.34
C GLU A 46 -8.76 -1.68 -4.97
N PRO A 47 -8.97 -1.17 -3.73
CA PRO A 47 -8.36 0.09 -3.32
C PRO A 47 -6.83 0.10 -3.44
N LEU A 48 -6.19 -1.01 -3.10
CA LEU A 48 -4.74 -1.14 -3.17
C LEU A 48 -4.22 -1.05 -4.62
N ALA A 49 -4.92 -1.67 -5.56
CA ALA A 49 -4.61 -1.55 -6.99
C ALA A 49 -4.66 -0.09 -7.46
N LYS A 50 -5.65 0.66 -7.01
CA LYS A 50 -5.78 2.10 -7.32
C LYS A 50 -4.62 2.91 -6.73
N ILE A 51 -4.18 2.60 -5.52
CA ILE A 51 -3.03 3.25 -4.89
C ILE A 51 -1.75 2.98 -5.67
N VAL A 52 -1.51 1.75 -6.07
CA VAL A 52 -0.34 1.37 -6.86
C VAL A 52 -0.35 2.08 -8.22
N SER A 53 -1.50 2.11 -8.90
CA SER A 53 -1.66 2.84 -10.17
C SER A 53 -1.39 4.34 -10.00
N SER A 54 -1.86 4.92 -8.90
CA SER A 54 -1.58 6.33 -8.56
C SER A 54 -0.09 6.56 -8.33
N ALA A 55 0.60 5.65 -7.64
CA ALA A 55 2.04 5.75 -7.42
C ALA A 55 2.82 5.69 -8.72
N ILE A 56 2.43 4.82 -9.66
CA ILE A 56 3.03 4.73 -11.00
C ILE A 56 2.84 6.05 -11.75
N ALA A 57 1.63 6.60 -11.76
CA ALA A 57 1.35 7.87 -12.42
C ALA A 57 2.15 9.03 -11.79
N ASN A 58 2.28 9.05 -10.46
CA ASN A 58 3.09 10.05 -9.76
C ASN A 58 4.57 9.93 -10.15
N ALA A 59 5.09 8.72 -10.32
CA ALA A 59 6.46 8.49 -10.78
C ALA A 59 6.69 9.05 -12.19
N GLN A 60 5.74 8.88 -13.09
CA GLN A 60 5.80 9.43 -14.43
C GLN A 60 5.80 10.97 -14.42
N VAL A 61 4.94 11.58 -13.61
CA VAL A 61 4.90 13.05 -13.46
C VAL A 61 6.23 13.58 -12.93
N ILE A 62 6.84 12.92 -11.95
CA ILE A 62 8.14 13.31 -11.43
C ILE A 62 9.23 13.16 -12.50
N ALA A 63 9.21 12.08 -13.27
CA ALA A 63 10.16 11.83 -14.34
C ALA A 63 10.05 12.92 -15.44
N ASP A 64 8.84 13.26 -15.83
CA ASP A 64 8.58 14.31 -16.83
C ASP A 64 9.07 15.69 -16.35
N ARG A 65 8.82 16.00 -15.09
CA ARG A 65 9.27 17.25 -14.47
C ARG A 65 10.79 17.36 -14.44
N ASP A 66 11.46 16.26 -14.12
CA ASP A 66 12.92 16.20 -14.02
C ASP A 66 13.60 15.97 -15.39
N GLY A 67 12.82 15.80 -16.46
CA GLY A 67 13.33 15.58 -17.81
C GLY A 67 13.95 14.20 -18.04
N THR A 68 13.63 13.23 -17.17
CA THR A 68 14.08 11.84 -17.29
C THR A 68 12.99 10.97 -17.89
N PHE A 69 13.37 9.89 -18.55
CA PHE A 69 12.45 8.88 -19.04
C PHE A 69 12.42 7.69 -18.07
N VAL A 70 11.24 7.29 -17.65
CA VAL A 70 11.03 6.10 -16.81
C VAL A 70 9.96 5.24 -17.45
N ASP A 71 10.29 4.00 -17.73
CA ASP A 71 9.31 3.00 -18.15
C ASP A 71 8.54 2.49 -16.92
N GLU A 72 7.24 2.30 -17.08
CA GLU A 72 6.40 1.70 -16.03
C GLU A 72 6.90 0.33 -15.59
N ASN A 73 7.51 -0.41 -16.51
CA ASN A 73 8.05 -1.74 -16.24
C ASN A 73 9.31 -1.72 -15.36
N ASP A 74 9.98 -0.58 -15.26
CA ASP A 74 11.17 -0.43 -14.43
C ASP A 74 10.86 0.01 -12.99
N LEU A 75 9.58 0.17 -12.66
CA LEU A 75 9.16 0.58 -11.33
C LEU A 75 8.90 -0.61 -10.43
N TYR A 76 9.48 -0.57 -9.22
CA TYR A 76 9.33 -1.60 -8.19
C TYR A 76 8.76 -1.00 -6.91
N ILE A 77 7.98 -1.78 -6.20
CA ILE A 77 7.47 -1.38 -4.89
C ILE A 77 8.57 -1.61 -3.86
N THR A 78 9.16 -0.53 -3.38
CA THR A 78 10.25 -0.58 -2.40
C THR A 78 9.74 -0.67 -0.98
N LYS A 79 8.68 0.07 -0.68
CA LYS A 79 8.05 0.08 0.64
C LYS A 79 6.55 0.05 0.49
N ALA A 80 5.91 -0.74 1.31
CA ALA A 80 4.47 -0.76 1.43
C ALA A 80 4.12 -1.10 2.87
N PHE A 81 3.30 -0.26 3.51
CA PHE A 81 2.95 -0.45 4.91
C PHE A 81 1.55 0.08 5.19
N VAL A 82 0.98 -0.42 6.28
CA VAL A 82 -0.37 -0.09 6.73
C VAL A 82 -0.29 0.42 8.17
N TYR A 83 -0.88 1.57 8.42
CA TYR A 83 -1.07 2.10 9.76
C TYR A 83 -2.53 2.02 10.18
N GLU A 84 -2.74 1.89 11.48
CA GLU A 84 -4.07 1.95 12.06
C GLU A 84 -4.62 3.38 12.00
N GLY A 85 -5.85 3.51 11.50
CA GLY A 85 -6.56 4.78 11.43
C GLY A 85 -7.58 4.94 12.56
N LEU A 86 -8.50 5.86 12.36
CA LEU A 86 -9.60 6.11 13.29
C LEU A 86 -10.49 4.88 13.42
N THR A 87 -10.83 4.52 14.64
CA THR A 87 -11.80 3.44 14.92
C THR A 87 -13.16 4.06 15.28
N LEU A 88 -14.17 3.75 14.49
CA LEU A 88 -15.55 4.14 14.76
C LEU A 88 -16.19 3.11 15.68
N LYS A 89 -16.63 3.55 16.83
CA LYS A 89 -17.28 2.67 17.82
C LYS A 89 -18.78 2.67 17.59
N ARG A 90 -19.37 1.47 17.54
CA ARG A 90 -20.81 1.26 17.39
C ARG A 90 -21.28 0.26 18.45
N PHE A 91 -22.57 0.25 18.71
CA PHE A 91 -23.18 -0.67 19.66
C PHE A 91 -24.13 -1.62 18.93
N ARG A 92 -24.14 -2.86 19.39
CA ARG A 92 -25.07 -3.88 18.92
C ARG A 92 -25.88 -4.41 20.09
N PRO A 93 -27.23 -4.31 20.05
CA PRO A 93 -28.09 -4.92 21.08
C PRO A 93 -27.93 -6.43 21.09
N ARG A 94 -27.88 -7.01 22.29
CA ARG A 94 -27.83 -8.45 22.52
C ARG A 94 -28.90 -8.84 23.55
N ALA A 95 -29.03 -10.15 23.76
CA ALA A 95 -29.97 -10.71 24.71
C ALA A 95 -29.78 -10.15 26.14
N GLN A 96 -30.84 -10.15 26.94
CA GLN A 96 -30.86 -9.69 28.36
C GLN A 96 -30.49 -8.20 28.52
N GLY A 97 -30.87 -7.34 27.57
CA GLY A 97 -30.61 -5.91 27.66
C GLY A 97 -29.15 -5.49 27.56
N ARG A 98 -28.26 -6.40 27.15
CA ARG A 98 -26.84 -6.13 26.99
C ARG A 98 -26.58 -5.49 25.63
N ALA A 99 -25.59 -4.60 25.57
CA ALA A 99 -25.09 -4.02 24.33
C ALA A 99 -23.61 -4.38 24.18
N PHE A 100 -23.24 -4.93 23.00
CA PHE A 100 -21.86 -5.21 22.68
C PHE A 100 -21.30 -4.14 21.75
N ARG A 101 -20.02 -3.83 21.94
CA ARG A 101 -19.29 -2.87 21.12
C ARG A 101 -18.91 -3.49 19.78
N ILE A 102 -19.11 -2.73 18.72
CA ILE A 102 -18.60 -3.05 17.39
C ILE A 102 -17.58 -1.98 17.03
N ASN A 103 -16.35 -2.40 16.69
CA ASN A 103 -15.30 -1.51 16.24
C ASN A 103 -15.24 -1.52 14.71
N LYS A 104 -15.54 -0.39 14.08
CA LYS A 104 -15.34 -0.19 12.65
C LYS A 104 -13.97 0.45 12.45
N ARG A 105 -12.97 -0.40 12.26
CA ARG A 105 -11.58 0.04 12.10
C ARG A 105 -11.34 0.60 10.71
N THR A 106 -10.50 1.61 10.65
CA THR A 106 -9.99 2.16 9.39
C THR A 106 -8.46 2.01 9.36
N SER A 107 -7.89 2.12 8.20
CA SER A 107 -6.44 2.03 8.02
C SER A 107 -5.92 3.05 7.02
N HIS A 108 -4.64 3.36 7.15
CA HIS A 108 -3.89 4.21 6.23
C HIS A 108 -2.88 3.34 5.50
N ILE A 109 -2.89 3.37 4.19
CA ILE A 109 -1.98 2.59 3.37
C ILE A 109 -1.04 3.53 2.63
N THR A 110 0.25 3.24 2.70
CA THR A 110 1.29 3.97 1.98
C THR A 110 2.06 2.99 1.10
N VAL A 111 2.24 3.35 -0.15
CA VAL A 111 3.03 2.60 -1.12
C VAL A 111 4.08 3.53 -1.70
N VAL A 112 5.32 3.08 -1.71
CA VAL A 112 6.45 3.77 -2.31
C VAL A 112 6.94 2.97 -3.49
N VAL A 113 7.01 3.60 -4.64
CA VAL A 113 7.46 3.02 -5.90
C VAL A 113 8.73 3.73 -6.34
N ALA A 114 9.72 2.99 -6.77
CA ALA A 114 11.02 3.55 -7.17
C ALA A 114 11.63 2.77 -8.33
N THR A 115 12.58 3.42 -9.01
CA THR A 115 13.42 2.77 -10.01
C THR A 115 14.39 1.76 -9.38
N PRO A 116 14.97 0.82 -10.14
CA PRO A 116 15.85 -0.21 -9.60
C PRO A 116 17.03 0.31 -8.79
N ASP A 117 17.57 1.46 -9.15
CA ASP A 117 18.72 2.07 -8.47
C ASP A 117 18.39 2.40 -7.00
N VAL A 118 17.21 2.98 -6.77
CA VAL A 118 16.73 3.32 -5.42
C VAL A 118 16.30 2.04 -4.67
N ALA A 119 15.69 1.10 -5.37
CA ALA A 119 15.29 -0.18 -4.77
C ALA A 119 16.48 -0.97 -4.23
N ALA A 120 17.57 -1.04 -4.98
CA ALA A 120 18.79 -1.71 -4.56
C ALA A 120 19.44 -1.02 -3.35
N ALA A 121 19.44 0.31 -3.31
CA ALA A 121 19.97 1.07 -2.18
C ALA A 121 19.19 0.82 -0.89
N SER A 122 17.85 0.77 -0.97
CA SER A 122 17.00 0.51 0.19
C SER A 122 17.17 -0.91 0.73
N ALA A 123 17.32 -1.91 -0.15
CA ALA A 123 17.56 -3.29 0.25
C ALA A 123 18.91 -3.48 0.97
N ASN A 124 19.94 -2.77 0.53
CA ASN A 124 21.26 -2.81 1.18
C ASN A 124 21.25 -2.15 2.56
N THR A 125 20.48 -1.08 2.73
CA THR A 125 20.32 -0.42 4.03
C THR A 125 19.62 -1.32 5.03
N ALA A 126 18.56 -2.01 4.62
CA ALA A 126 17.85 -2.97 5.47
C ALA A 126 18.74 -4.13 5.92
N LYS A 127 19.60 -4.67 5.03
CA LYS A 127 20.56 -5.72 5.39
C LYS A 127 21.64 -5.25 6.38
N LYS A 128 22.01 -3.97 6.34
CA LYS A 128 23.03 -3.40 7.23
C LYS A 128 22.52 -3.15 8.64
N VAL A 129 21.20 -2.92 8.79
CA VAL A 129 20.56 -2.70 10.10
C VAL A 129 20.25 -4.02 10.82
N SER A 130 20.11 -5.14 10.08
CA SER A 130 19.81 -6.45 10.66
C SER A 130 21.04 -7.26 11.10
N LYS A 131 22.23 -6.69 11.03
CA LYS A 131 23.47 -7.22 11.63
C LYS A 131 23.77 -6.47 12.94
#